data_b4aa7d01f331dd363f9caeb23d2401a7
#
_entry.id   b4aa7d01f331dd363f9caeb23d2401a7
#
_cell.length_a   1.000
_cell.length_b   1.000
_cell.length_c   1.000
_cell.angle_alpha   90.00
_cell.angle_beta   90.00
_cell.angle_gamma   90.00
#
_symmetry.space_group_name_H-M   'P 1'
#
loop_
_entity.id
_entity.type
_entity.pdbx_description
1 polymer ?
#
loop_
_entity_poly.entity_id
_entity_poly.type
_entity_poly.pdbx_seq_one_letter_code
_entity_poly.pdbx_strand_id
1 'polypeptide(L)' 'MQRYNTYINKLRINYIIEKLKTDPNFINYKISYLAENCGFSSHSSFATVFKSITGISPVKFIELLNQEKENTLLDEK' A
#
# COMPACT_ATOMS: atom_id res chain seq x y z
N MET A 1 -13.31 0.94 -21.18
CA MET A 1 -12.62 1.98 -20.43
C MET A 1 -12.36 1.57 -18.99
N GLN A 2 -13.39 1.09 -18.31
CA GLN A 2 -13.20 0.71 -16.91
C GLN A 2 -12.27 -0.47 -16.75
N ARG A 3 -12.28 -1.39 -17.68
CA ARG A 3 -11.37 -2.53 -17.62
C ARG A 3 -9.92 -2.08 -17.68
N TYR A 4 -9.65 -1.13 -18.58
CA TYR A 4 -8.30 -0.63 -18.73
C TYR A 4 -7.85 0.05 -17.44
N ASN A 5 -8.70 0.89 -16.87
CA ASN A 5 -8.36 1.58 -15.63
C ASN A 5 -8.15 0.60 -14.49
N THR A 6 -8.97 -0.44 -14.42
CA THR A 6 -8.84 -1.44 -13.38
C THR A 6 -7.50 -2.17 -13.48
N TYR A 7 -7.12 -2.53 -14.71
CA TYR A 7 -5.84 -3.21 -14.91
C TYR A 7 -4.66 -2.34 -14.49
N ILE A 8 -4.67 -1.09 -14.95
CA ILE A 8 -3.59 -0.16 -14.60
C ILE A 8 -3.54 0.08 -13.09
N ASN A 9 -4.71 0.22 -12.48
CA ASN A 9 -4.77 0.46 -11.04
C ASN A 9 -4.24 -0.73 -10.26
N LYS A 10 -4.53 -1.94 -10.71
CA LYS A 10 -3.98 -3.12 -10.06
C LYS A 10 -2.47 -3.15 -10.13
N LEU A 11 -1.91 -2.79 -11.27
CA LEU A 11 -0.46 -2.74 -11.43
C LEU A 11 0.15 -1.71 -10.47
N ARG A 12 -0.48 -0.55 -10.37
CA ARG A 12 0.01 0.50 -9.47
C ARG A 12 -0.04 0.06 -8.01
N ILE A 13 -1.15 -0.54 -7.62
CA ILE A 13 -1.30 -0.99 -6.23
C ILE A 13 -0.33 -2.14 -5.93
N ASN A 14 -0.18 -3.08 -6.86
CA ASN A 14 0.76 -4.17 -6.65
C ASN A 14 2.19 -3.65 -6.51
N TYR A 15 2.54 -2.62 -7.28
CA TYR A 15 3.86 -2.02 -7.17
C TYR A 15 4.10 -1.48 -5.77
N ILE A 16 3.13 -0.74 -5.23
CA ILE A 16 3.33 -0.13 -3.92
C ILE A 16 3.32 -1.18 -2.82
N ILE A 17 2.52 -2.23 -2.98
CA ILE A 17 2.50 -3.32 -2.00
C ILE A 17 3.86 -4.01 -1.95
N GLU A 18 4.44 -4.28 -3.12
CA GLU A 18 5.77 -4.89 -3.17
C GLU A 18 6.80 -4.00 -2.50
N LYS A 19 6.74 -2.70 -2.77
CA LYS A 19 7.68 -1.77 -2.14
C LYS A 19 7.50 -1.74 -0.63
N LEU A 20 6.27 -1.76 -0.17
CA LEU A 20 6.02 -1.74 1.27
C LEU A 20 6.57 -3.00 1.95
N LYS A 21 6.54 -4.12 1.24
CA LYS A 21 7.04 -5.37 1.80
C LYS A 21 8.56 -5.49 1.74
N THR A 22 9.17 -4.95 0.70
CA THR A 22 10.60 -5.17 0.46
C THR A 22 11.47 -4.02 0.93
N ASP A 23 10.93 -2.81 1.01
CA ASP A 23 11.70 -1.64 1.41
C ASP A 23 11.17 -1.12 2.75
N PRO A 24 11.89 -1.36 3.85
CA PRO A 24 11.39 -0.96 5.17
C PRO A 24 11.16 0.54 5.32
N ASN A 25 11.83 1.35 4.51
CA ASN A 25 11.65 2.79 4.60
C ASN A 25 10.30 3.24 4.07
N PHE A 26 9.70 2.47 3.16
CA PHE A 26 8.43 2.86 2.56
C PHE A 26 7.31 2.92 3.59
N ILE A 27 7.39 2.14 4.64
CA ILE A 27 6.36 2.13 5.68
C ILE A 27 6.28 3.47 6.39
N ASN A 28 7.40 4.19 6.45
CA ASN A 28 7.47 5.47 7.15
C ASN A 28 7.07 6.65 6.30
N TYR A 29 6.84 6.44 5.01
CA TYR A 29 6.45 7.53 4.12
C TYR A 29 4.98 7.90 4.32
N LYS A 30 4.67 9.16 4.06
CA LYS A 30 3.28 9.60 4.12
C LYS A 30 2.47 8.96 3.02
N ILE A 31 1.18 8.76 3.31
CA ILE A 31 0.29 8.14 2.33
C ILE A 31 0.24 8.96 1.04
N SER A 32 0.24 10.28 1.15
CA SER A 32 0.21 11.12 -0.05
C SER A 32 1.45 10.89 -0.92
N TYR A 33 2.61 10.68 -0.29
CA TYR A 33 3.82 10.39 -1.04
C TYR A 33 3.71 9.05 -1.76
N LEU A 34 3.16 8.05 -1.07
CA LEU A 34 2.97 6.74 -1.68
C LEU A 34 2.03 6.82 -2.87
N ALA A 35 0.96 7.61 -2.75
CA ALA A 35 0.02 7.80 -3.84
C ALA A 35 0.71 8.38 -5.07
N GLU A 36 1.50 9.42 -4.87
CA GLU A 36 2.23 10.04 -5.98
C GLU A 36 3.23 9.08 -6.58
N ASN A 37 3.89 8.32 -5.75
CA ASN A 37 4.93 7.39 -6.18
C ASN A 37 4.38 6.34 -7.12
N CYS A 38 3.14 5.91 -6.92
CA CYS A 38 2.57 4.89 -7.79
C CYS A 38 1.62 5.47 -8.84
N GLY A 39 1.64 6.78 -9.03
CA GLY A 39 0.99 7.39 -10.18
C GLY A 39 -0.43 7.88 -9.96
N PHE A 40 -0.88 7.98 -8.73
CA PHE A 40 -2.20 8.52 -8.47
C PHE A 40 -2.13 10.03 -8.29
N SER A 41 -3.17 10.72 -8.76
CA SER A 41 -3.19 12.17 -8.71
C SER A 41 -3.62 12.70 -7.35
N SER A 42 -4.27 11.89 -6.52
CA SER A 42 -4.72 12.36 -5.22
C SER A 42 -4.67 11.22 -4.22
N HIS A 43 -4.57 11.63 -2.97
CA HIS A 43 -4.59 10.70 -1.84
C HIS A 43 -5.92 9.93 -1.79
N SER A 44 -7.02 10.63 -2.04
CA SER A 44 -8.34 10.01 -1.99
C SER A 44 -8.49 8.91 -3.04
N SER A 45 -8.05 9.18 -4.25
CA SER A 45 -8.12 8.19 -5.32
C SER A 45 -7.31 6.95 -4.96
N PHE A 46 -6.10 7.19 -4.47
CA PHE A 46 -5.23 6.09 -4.07
C PHE A 46 -5.89 5.22 -3.00
N ALA A 47 -6.42 5.86 -1.96
CA ALA A 47 -7.02 5.11 -0.86
C ALA A 47 -8.23 4.30 -1.33
N THR A 48 -9.06 4.91 -2.17
CA THR A 48 -10.25 4.23 -2.68
C THR A 48 -9.88 3.01 -3.50
N VAL A 49 -8.93 3.17 -4.42
CA VAL A 49 -8.51 2.06 -5.27
C VAL A 49 -7.80 0.99 -4.45
N PHE A 50 -6.94 1.41 -3.54
CA PHE A 50 -6.22 0.46 -2.69
C PHE A 50 -7.21 -0.42 -1.94
N LYS A 51 -8.21 0.20 -1.32
CA LYS A 51 -9.20 -0.55 -0.55
C LYS A 51 -10.03 -1.48 -1.45
N SER A 52 -10.36 -1.02 -2.65
CA SER A 52 -11.16 -1.86 -3.55
C SER A 52 -10.40 -3.10 -4.00
N ILE A 53 -9.08 -3.02 -4.07
CA ILE A 53 -8.27 -4.15 -4.53
C ILE A 53 -7.86 -5.06 -3.37
N THR A 54 -7.48 -4.49 -2.24
CA THR A 54 -6.97 -5.28 -1.11
C THR A 54 -8.02 -5.57 -0.06
N GLY A 55 -9.12 -4.81 -0.04
CA GLY A 55 -10.17 -4.97 0.96
C GLY A 55 -9.96 -4.13 2.21
N ILE A 56 -8.81 -3.49 2.35
CA ILE A 56 -8.53 -2.62 3.51
C ILE A 56 -7.86 -1.35 3.05
N SER A 57 -7.89 -0.33 3.91
CA SER A 57 -7.28 0.95 3.56
C SER A 57 -5.75 0.84 3.60
N PRO A 58 -5.06 1.74 2.90
CA PRO A 58 -3.58 1.72 2.95
C PRO A 58 -3.03 1.96 4.35
N VAL A 59 -3.67 2.79 5.14
CA VAL A 59 -3.22 3.01 6.51
C VAL A 59 -3.32 1.71 7.32
N LYS A 60 -4.45 1.02 7.17
CA LYS A 60 -4.63 -0.26 7.87
C LYS A 60 -3.63 -1.29 7.41
N PHE A 61 -3.36 -1.33 6.12
CA PHE A 61 -2.39 -2.27 5.58
C PHE A 61 -1.01 -2.05 6.21
N ILE A 62 -0.60 -0.78 6.30
CA ILE A 62 0.69 -0.45 6.89
C ILE A 62 0.73 -0.81 8.37
N GLU A 63 -0.37 -0.57 9.08
CA GLU A 63 -0.44 -0.97 10.49
C GLU A 63 -0.24 -2.46 10.67
N LEU A 64 -0.87 -3.24 9.79
CA LEU A 64 -0.73 -4.69 9.88
C LEU A 64 0.69 -5.15 9.60
N LEU A 65 1.35 -4.50 8.64
CA LEU A 65 2.75 -4.82 8.36
C LEU A 65 3.63 -4.53 9.57
N ASN A 66 3.39 -3.41 10.23
CA ASN A 66 4.15 -3.06 11.42
C ASN A 66 3.92 -4.06 12.54
N GLN A 67 2.69 -4.49 12.71
CA GLN A 67 2.36 -5.49 13.73
C GLN A 67 3.07 -6.81 13.46
N GLU A 68 3.13 -7.21 12.20
CA GLU A 68 3.83 -8.44 11.84
C GLU A 68 5.30 -8.36 12.21
N LYS A 69 5.92 -7.22 11.94
CA LYS A 69 7.32 -7.04 12.27
C LYS A 69 7.54 -7.14 13.78
N GLU A 70 6.68 -6.48 14.53
CA GLU A 70 6.79 -6.51 15.99
C GLU A 70 6.59 -7.92 16.52
N ASN A 71 5.61 -8.63 15.97
CA ASN A 71 5.35 -9.99 16.40
C ASN A 71 6.53 -10.90 16.09
N THR A 72 7.13 -10.73 14.92
CA THR A 72 8.28 -11.52 14.54
C THR A 72 9.43 -11.31 15.52
N LEU A 73 9.67 -10.04 15.89
CA LEU A 73 10.73 -9.73 16.84
C LEU A 73 10.47 -10.37 18.19
N LEU A 74 9.21 -10.34 18.63
CA LEU A 74 8.85 -10.95 19.91
C LEU A 74 9.02 -12.46 19.87
N ASP A 75 8.69 -13.06 18.74
CA ASP A 75 8.77 -14.51 18.60
C ASP A 75 10.20 -15.01 18.67
N GLU A 76 11.15 -14.19 18.28
CA GLU A 76 12.54 -14.61 18.31
C GLU A 76 13.10 -14.72 19.69
N LYS A 77 12.41 -14.19 20.66
CA LYS A 77 12.84 -14.33 22.03
C LYS A 77 12.50 -15.70 22.59
#